data_be86fd002034881851699cd18f33bbd0
#
_entry.id   be86fd002034881851699cd18f33bbd0
#
_cell.length_a   1.000
_cell.length_b   1.000
_cell.length_c   1.000
_cell.angle_alpha   90.00
_cell.angle_beta   90.00
_cell.angle_gamma   90.00
#
_symmetry.space_group_name_H-M   'P 1'
#
loop_
_entity.id
_entity.type
_entity.pdbx_description
1 polymer ?
#
loop_
_entity_poly.entity_id
_entity_poly.type
_entity_poly.pdbx_seq_one_letter_code
_entity_poly.pdbx_strand_id
1 'polypeptide(L)'
;MRIKNKKNLHVFMLVCLMGCAENTPLNTQVTLIPEQLYSPLPSDVVPELATNGKFKVGVKTLEIVNPAQFDVATQTTKDRKLAVEVWYPSNADNTNMKTSYENETRTGIEFSMQADAYRDAAVLLSTNDAKYPLVVISHGYTGYNTIMFYLAEHLASHGYIVAAIDHTDSTNADVDVKVNPASGFFSTLLNRSRDQQFTLNYLTTQSHFASAAVDNTKAGLIGYSMGGFGAINTIGGCYNFTQTTTSAFTGITEPEQLKKIIALLNSCAGGQYQNVKVDSKWQAVVAMAPWGGQHQLFNEESLAAIDTPMLYIAGDLDDISGYDGIKSLYEKTGTNNKYLLTYQNARHNIAKHPAPLLAKTNELDLGHYYEGAWDSAVLNNTNKHFTLAMMDCYLKQQIEKCSYLDLSADSNQKAIDGKTPKPWKGFDHRFSVGMAWQKAN
;
A
#
# COMPACT_ATOMS: atom_id res chain seq x y z
N MET A 1 36.80 13.13 91.24
CA MET A 1 35.69 13.57 92.11
C MET A 1 34.45 13.71 91.23
N ARG A 2 33.38 12.98 91.55
CA ARG A 2 31.97 13.15 91.09
C ARG A 2 31.50 12.40 89.91
N ILE A 3 30.79 11.57 90.19
CA ILE A 3 29.36 11.16 90.43
C ILE A 3 28.67 10.81 89.13
N LYS A 4 28.33 9.50 89.06
CA LYS A 4 27.50 8.81 88.12
C LYS A 4 26.02 9.20 88.26
N ASN A 5 25.31 9.44 87.16
CA ASN A 5 23.87 9.19 87.13
C ASN A 5 23.52 8.35 85.96
N LYS A 6 23.03 7.15 86.25
CA LYS A 6 22.38 6.27 85.27
C LYS A 6 20.97 6.77 85.05
N LYS A 7 20.54 6.94 83.74
CA LYS A 7 19.14 6.98 83.40
C LYS A 7 18.85 5.81 82.45
N ASN A 8 17.92 4.99 82.90
CA ASN A 8 17.38 3.87 82.19
C ASN A 8 16.59 4.40 80.95
N LEU A 9 16.93 3.92 79.79
CA LEU A 9 16.20 4.17 78.56
C LEU A 9 15.43 2.91 78.21
N HIS A 10 14.10 2.97 78.32
CA HIS A 10 13.18 1.93 77.85
C HIS A 10 13.09 2.03 76.33
N VAL A 11 13.53 0.99 75.60
CA VAL A 11 13.39 0.85 74.14
C VAL A 11 12.01 0.30 73.93
N PHE A 12 11.12 1.15 73.38
CA PHE A 12 9.85 0.72 72.79
C PHE A 12 10.15 0.18 71.38
N MET A 13 9.97 -1.13 71.17
CA MET A 13 10.09 -1.80 69.88
C MET A 13 8.79 -1.58 69.10
N LEU A 14 8.82 -0.65 68.16
CA LEU A 14 7.71 -0.40 67.20
C LEU A 14 7.84 -1.43 66.07
N VAL A 15 6.94 -2.41 66.05
CA VAL A 15 6.82 -3.37 64.93
C VAL A 15 6.10 -2.67 63.82
N CYS A 16 6.83 -2.21 62.79
CA CYS A 16 6.26 -1.80 61.51
C CYS A 16 5.86 -3.04 60.73
N LEU A 17 4.58 -3.31 60.64
CA LEU A 17 4.00 -4.19 59.64
C LEU A 17 4.14 -3.51 58.25
N MET A 18 5.15 -3.89 57.48
CA MET A 18 5.23 -3.59 56.07
C MET A 18 4.19 -4.46 55.34
N GLY A 19 3.07 -3.90 55.03
CA GLY A 19 2.15 -4.45 54.03
C GLY A 19 2.82 -4.34 52.66
N CYS A 20 3.16 -5.48 52.05
CA CYS A 20 3.47 -5.53 50.60
C CYS A 20 2.22 -5.13 49.82
N ALA A 21 2.18 -3.88 49.39
CA ALA A 21 1.27 -3.50 48.33
C ALA A 21 1.83 -4.13 47.02
N GLU A 22 1.18 -5.14 46.51
CA GLU A 22 1.41 -5.61 45.16
C GLU A 22 1.07 -4.45 44.20
N ASN A 23 2.11 -3.83 43.64
CA ASN A 23 1.97 -2.94 42.49
C ASN A 23 1.60 -3.80 41.30
N THR A 24 0.33 -4.09 41.10
CA THR A 24 -0.20 -4.45 39.79
C THR A 24 0.05 -3.25 38.88
N PRO A 25 0.80 -3.39 37.79
CA PRO A 25 0.91 -2.30 36.83
C PRO A 25 -0.51 -2.04 36.27
N LEU A 26 -1.04 -0.85 36.57
CA LEU A 26 -2.20 -0.32 35.86
C LEU A 26 -1.80 -0.25 34.40
N ASN A 27 -2.23 -1.25 33.63
CA ASN A 27 -2.15 -1.23 32.18
C ASN A 27 -3.19 -0.19 31.70
N THR A 28 -2.84 1.09 31.81
CA THR A 28 -3.61 2.18 31.22
C THR A 28 -3.41 2.08 29.72
N GLN A 29 -4.29 1.34 29.08
CA GLN A 29 -4.41 1.37 27.62
C GLN A 29 -4.72 2.82 27.25
N VAL A 30 -3.74 3.50 26.65
CA VAL A 30 -3.93 4.87 26.15
C VAL A 30 -4.94 4.76 25.02
N THR A 31 -6.13 5.29 25.23
CA THR A 31 -7.14 5.35 24.16
C THR A 31 -6.69 6.41 23.16
N LEU A 32 -6.28 5.98 21.97
CA LEU A 32 -5.93 6.87 20.88
C LEU A 32 -7.19 7.56 20.36
N ILE A 33 -7.11 8.88 20.13
CA ILE A 33 -8.19 9.65 19.51
C ILE A 33 -7.97 9.59 17.99
N PRO A 34 -8.95 9.05 17.21
CA PRO A 34 -8.81 8.98 15.76
C PRO A 34 -8.71 10.36 15.11
N GLU A 35 -7.68 10.58 14.32
CA GLU A 35 -7.44 11.82 13.60
C GLU A 35 -8.20 11.84 12.27
N GLN A 36 -8.89 12.94 11.99
CA GLN A 36 -9.51 13.21 10.69
C GLN A 36 -8.46 13.75 9.73
N LEU A 37 -7.94 12.89 8.83
CA LEU A 37 -6.87 13.27 7.90
C LEU A 37 -7.36 14.08 6.70
N TYR A 38 -8.62 13.97 6.33
CA TYR A 38 -9.19 14.63 5.16
C TYR A 38 -10.25 15.64 5.54
N SER A 39 -10.09 16.87 5.06
CA SER A 39 -11.14 17.88 5.11
C SER A 39 -12.01 17.80 3.86
N PRO A 40 -13.34 17.98 3.97
CA PRO A 40 -14.21 18.05 2.81
C PRO A 40 -13.77 19.16 1.86
N LEU A 41 -13.67 18.85 0.56
CA LEU A 41 -13.44 19.82 -0.51
C LEU A 41 -14.76 20.07 -1.24
N PRO A 42 -14.96 21.27 -1.81
CA PRO A 42 -16.08 21.52 -2.72
C PRO A 42 -16.07 20.51 -3.88
N SER A 43 -17.24 20.02 -4.25
CA SER A 43 -17.38 18.99 -5.28
C SER A 43 -16.86 19.40 -6.66
N ASP A 44 -16.87 20.70 -6.94
CA ASP A 44 -16.40 21.29 -8.20
C ASP A 44 -14.87 21.35 -8.33
N VAL A 45 -14.11 21.11 -7.24
CA VAL A 45 -12.64 21.02 -7.28
C VAL A 45 -12.13 19.57 -7.09
N VAL A 46 -13.03 18.61 -6.88
CA VAL A 46 -12.67 17.20 -6.78
C VAL A 46 -12.84 16.55 -8.16
N PRO A 47 -11.87 15.76 -8.66
CA PRO A 47 -12.03 15.06 -9.93
C PRO A 47 -13.28 14.17 -9.94
N GLU A 48 -13.97 14.11 -11.07
CA GLU A 48 -15.31 13.48 -11.20
C GLU A 48 -15.38 12.07 -10.60
N LEU A 49 -14.40 11.21 -10.90
CA LEU A 49 -14.38 9.84 -10.39
C LEU A 49 -13.76 9.70 -8.99
N ALA A 50 -13.39 10.79 -8.33
CA ALA A 50 -12.87 10.77 -6.96
C ALA A 50 -13.97 10.88 -5.89
N THR A 51 -15.21 11.15 -6.28
CA THR A 51 -16.35 11.15 -5.38
C THR A 51 -16.69 9.73 -4.94
N ASN A 52 -17.15 9.55 -3.69
CA ASN A 52 -17.50 8.23 -3.17
C ASN A 52 -18.66 7.61 -3.96
N GLY A 53 -18.61 6.29 -4.11
CA GLY A 53 -19.66 5.50 -4.71
C GLY A 53 -20.91 5.36 -3.82
N LYS A 54 -21.87 4.58 -4.29
CA LYS A 54 -23.19 4.43 -3.64
C LYS A 54 -23.20 3.48 -2.45
N PHE A 55 -22.18 2.64 -2.27
CA PHE A 55 -22.16 1.62 -1.24
C PHE A 55 -21.55 2.14 0.06
N LYS A 56 -22.16 1.79 1.19
CA LYS A 56 -21.47 1.85 2.48
C LYS A 56 -20.38 0.80 2.52
N VAL A 57 -19.27 1.10 3.18
CA VAL A 57 -18.08 0.26 3.19
C VAL A 57 -17.99 -0.50 4.51
N GLY A 58 -17.95 -1.82 4.43
CA GLY A 58 -17.55 -2.68 5.54
C GLY A 58 -16.04 -2.92 5.48
N VAL A 59 -15.42 -3.20 6.61
CA VAL A 59 -14.01 -3.56 6.70
C VAL A 59 -13.79 -4.68 7.69
N LYS A 60 -12.85 -5.59 7.37
CA LYS A 60 -12.50 -6.74 8.20
C LYS A 60 -11.03 -7.10 8.03
N THR A 61 -10.36 -7.39 9.15
CA THR A 61 -9.00 -7.94 9.14
C THR A 61 -9.04 -9.46 9.00
N LEU A 62 -8.23 -10.00 8.11
CA LEU A 62 -8.02 -11.43 7.94
C LEU A 62 -6.56 -11.77 8.23
N GLU A 63 -6.33 -12.84 9.01
CA GLU A 63 -5.03 -13.49 9.15
C GLU A 63 -4.95 -14.64 8.15
N ILE A 64 -4.06 -14.54 7.16
CA ILE A 64 -3.87 -15.59 6.16
C ILE A 64 -2.48 -16.20 6.28
N VAL A 65 -2.36 -17.49 6.02
CA VAL A 65 -1.10 -18.22 6.19
C VAL A 65 -0.69 -18.88 4.87
N ASN A 66 0.45 -18.41 4.33
CA ASN A 66 1.09 -19.04 3.18
C ASN A 66 2.08 -20.10 3.68
N PRO A 67 1.78 -21.39 3.52
CA PRO A 67 2.56 -22.44 4.15
C PRO A 67 3.93 -22.63 3.48
N ALA A 68 4.91 -23.07 4.27
CA ALA A 68 6.21 -23.56 3.83
C ALA A 68 6.98 -22.59 2.92
N GLN A 69 6.96 -21.29 3.23
CA GLN A 69 7.73 -20.28 2.50
C GLN A 69 9.18 -20.23 2.99
N PHE A 70 10.12 -19.94 2.09
CA PHE A 70 11.53 -19.78 2.44
C PHE A 70 11.70 -18.54 3.31
N ASP A 71 12.25 -18.73 4.50
CA ASP A 71 12.60 -17.67 5.43
C ASP A 71 14.07 -17.29 5.28
N VAL A 72 14.31 -16.04 4.92
CA VAL A 72 15.64 -15.51 4.62
C VAL A 72 16.51 -15.46 5.88
N ALA A 73 15.92 -15.16 7.04
CA ALA A 73 16.68 -14.98 8.28
C ALA A 73 17.19 -16.31 8.85
N THR A 74 16.35 -17.35 8.77
CA THR A 74 16.69 -18.68 9.30
C THR A 74 17.23 -19.65 8.25
N GLN A 75 17.10 -19.29 6.95
CA GLN A 75 17.43 -20.16 5.80
C GLN A 75 16.70 -21.51 5.82
N THR A 76 15.52 -21.52 6.38
CA THR A 76 14.62 -22.68 6.45
C THR A 76 13.27 -22.35 5.82
N THR A 77 12.36 -23.32 5.74
CA THR A 77 10.97 -23.05 5.40
C THR A 77 10.13 -22.88 6.64
N LYS A 78 9.27 -21.87 6.66
CA LYS A 78 8.27 -21.63 7.70
C LYS A 78 6.97 -21.10 7.09
N ASP A 79 5.90 -21.17 7.85
CA ASP A 79 4.64 -20.55 7.48
C ASP A 79 4.76 -19.04 7.53
N ARG A 80 4.38 -18.38 6.42
CA ARG A 80 4.38 -16.93 6.30
C ARG A 80 2.97 -16.41 6.57
N LYS A 81 2.82 -15.71 7.69
CA LYS A 81 1.55 -15.08 8.08
C LYS A 81 1.46 -13.69 7.47
N LEU A 82 0.32 -13.35 6.95
CA LEU A 82 0.01 -12.03 6.41
C LEU A 82 -1.28 -11.51 7.05
N ALA A 83 -1.25 -10.32 7.62
CA ALA A 83 -2.47 -9.60 7.97
C ALA A 83 -3.00 -8.89 6.72
N VAL A 84 -4.26 -9.08 6.42
CA VAL A 84 -4.91 -8.48 5.25
C VAL A 84 -6.13 -7.73 5.70
N GLU A 85 -6.14 -6.43 5.46
CA GLU A 85 -7.32 -5.60 5.69
C GLU A 85 -8.20 -5.66 4.45
N VAL A 86 -9.48 -6.00 4.59
CA VAL A 86 -10.40 -6.20 3.46
C VAL A 86 -11.57 -5.25 3.57
N TRP A 87 -11.76 -4.39 2.56
CA TRP A 87 -12.91 -3.49 2.43
C TRP A 87 -13.90 -4.04 1.39
N TYR A 88 -15.18 -3.84 1.63
CA TYR A 88 -16.23 -4.40 0.78
C TYR A 88 -17.54 -3.60 0.88
N PRO A 89 -18.42 -3.66 -0.15
CA PRO A 89 -19.79 -3.17 -0.05
C PRO A 89 -20.53 -3.84 1.11
N SER A 90 -21.18 -3.07 1.97
CA SER A 90 -21.77 -3.59 3.20
C SER A 90 -23.24 -3.19 3.38
N ASN A 91 -23.93 -3.95 4.23
CA ASN A 91 -25.27 -3.68 4.72
C ASN A 91 -25.29 -2.84 6.01
N ALA A 92 -24.20 -2.09 6.29
CA ALA A 92 -24.18 -1.21 7.45
C ALA A 92 -25.37 -0.26 7.46
N ASP A 93 -25.94 -0.02 8.63
CA ASP A 93 -27.07 0.90 8.82
C ASP A 93 -26.64 2.08 9.73
N ASN A 94 -27.61 2.90 10.15
CA ASN A 94 -27.33 4.07 10.97
C ASN A 94 -27.02 3.74 12.44
N THR A 95 -27.15 2.47 12.85
CA THR A 95 -26.80 2.00 14.21
C THR A 95 -25.33 1.57 14.28
N ASN A 96 -24.67 1.31 13.13
CA ASN A 96 -23.26 0.99 13.07
C ASN A 96 -22.42 2.25 13.28
N MET A 97 -21.35 2.13 14.05
CA MET A 97 -20.36 3.18 14.21
C MET A 97 -19.22 2.99 13.20
N LYS A 98 -18.75 4.09 12.60
CA LYS A 98 -17.54 4.06 11.79
C LYS A 98 -16.35 3.66 12.65
N THR A 99 -15.43 2.89 12.07
CA THR A 99 -14.22 2.42 12.74
C THR A 99 -13.08 3.43 12.64
N SER A 100 -11.96 3.10 13.24
CA SER A 100 -10.66 3.75 13.05
C SER A 100 -9.63 2.72 12.62
N TYR A 101 -8.51 3.20 12.07
CA TYR A 101 -7.33 2.40 11.75
C TYR A 101 -6.20 2.79 12.69
N GLU A 102 -5.67 1.82 13.41
CA GLU A 102 -4.56 2.00 14.33
C GLU A 102 -3.26 1.56 13.67
N ASN A 103 -2.23 2.38 13.78
CA ASN A 103 -0.92 2.15 13.22
C ASN A 103 0.15 2.82 14.07
N GLU A 104 1.39 2.62 13.67
CA GLU A 104 2.53 3.35 14.24
C GLU A 104 3.35 4.04 13.15
N THR A 105 4.04 5.11 13.53
CA THR A 105 4.99 5.79 12.68
C THR A 105 6.28 4.97 12.52
N ARG A 106 7.18 5.37 11.64
CA ARG A 106 8.52 4.75 11.49
C ARG A 106 9.35 4.76 12.77
N THR A 107 9.04 5.67 13.70
CA THR A 107 9.75 5.75 14.98
C THR A 107 9.00 5.07 16.12
N GLY A 108 7.92 4.33 15.83
CA GLY A 108 7.15 3.55 16.79
C GLY A 108 6.17 4.39 17.61
N ILE A 109 5.71 5.53 17.12
CA ILE A 109 4.67 6.33 17.80
C ILE A 109 3.31 5.87 17.28
N GLU A 110 2.49 5.32 18.18
CA GLU A 110 1.14 4.87 17.86
C GLU A 110 0.22 6.06 17.52
N PHE A 111 -0.63 5.88 16.51
CA PHE A 111 -1.65 6.83 16.12
C PHE A 111 -2.90 6.11 15.60
N SER A 112 -4.02 6.82 15.55
CA SER A 112 -5.27 6.31 15.02
C SER A 112 -5.83 7.28 13.98
N MET A 113 -6.41 6.74 12.91
CA MET A 113 -7.02 7.50 11.81
C MET A 113 -8.51 7.18 11.73
N GLN A 114 -9.33 8.20 11.53
CA GLN A 114 -10.76 8.02 11.33
C GLN A 114 -11.02 7.38 9.96
N ALA A 115 -11.77 6.28 9.97
CA ALA A 115 -12.23 5.58 8.77
C ALA A 115 -13.59 6.07 8.29
N ASP A 116 -13.87 5.83 7.02
CA ASP A 116 -15.21 5.97 6.43
C ASP A 116 -15.90 4.59 6.25
N ALA A 117 -15.44 3.60 7.01
CA ALA A 117 -15.85 2.20 6.95
C ALA A 117 -16.42 1.71 8.29
N TYR A 118 -17.12 0.59 8.26
CA TYR A 118 -17.80 -0.05 9.39
C TYR A 118 -17.15 -1.41 9.68
N ARG A 119 -16.52 -1.56 10.84
CA ARG A 119 -15.82 -2.79 11.25
C ARG A 119 -16.79 -3.97 11.34
N ASP A 120 -16.44 -5.08 10.69
CA ASP A 120 -17.17 -6.36 10.67
C ASP A 120 -18.65 -6.26 10.21
N ALA A 121 -19.02 -5.18 9.51
CA ALA A 121 -20.35 -5.07 8.93
C ALA A 121 -20.63 -6.21 7.94
N ALA A 122 -21.87 -6.66 7.86
CA ALA A 122 -22.26 -7.74 6.96
C ALA A 122 -22.02 -7.35 5.48
N VAL A 123 -21.46 -8.27 4.71
CA VAL A 123 -21.23 -8.09 3.26
C VAL A 123 -22.57 -7.89 2.55
N LEU A 124 -22.66 -6.88 1.70
CA LEU A 124 -23.82 -6.69 0.82
C LEU A 124 -23.74 -7.69 -0.34
N LEU A 125 -24.64 -8.66 -0.36
CA LEU A 125 -24.80 -9.54 -1.50
C LEU A 125 -25.63 -8.84 -2.59
N SER A 126 -25.20 -8.95 -3.84
CA SER A 126 -25.95 -8.40 -4.96
C SER A 126 -27.27 -9.16 -5.16
N THR A 127 -28.35 -8.44 -5.46
CA THR A 127 -29.67 -9.03 -5.74
C THR A 127 -29.75 -9.79 -7.04
N ASN A 128 -28.77 -9.56 -7.96
CA ASN A 128 -28.76 -10.13 -9.31
C ASN A 128 -27.63 -11.17 -9.49
N ASP A 129 -27.16 -11.80 -8.42
CA ASP A 129 -26.02 -12.72 -8.41
C ASP A 129 -24.70 -12.14 -8.98
N ALA A 130 -24.66 -10.84 -9.25
CA ALA A 130 -23.46 -10.15 -9.67
C ALA A 130 -22.45 -10.11 -8.53
N LYS A 131 -21.23 -10.50 -8.83
CA LYS A 131 -20.12 -10.52 -7.87
C LYS A 131 -19.27 -9.26 -8.02
N TYR A 132 -18.57 -8.90 -6.93
CA TYR A 132 -17.65 -7.77 -6.90
C TYR A 132 -16.25 -8.21 -7.32
N PRO A 133 -15.63 -7.54 -8.32
CA PRO A 133 -14.24 -7.82 -8.65
C PRO A 133 -13.31 -7.56 -7.46
N LEU A 134 -12.25 -8.36 -7.34
CA LEU A 134 -11.23 -8.21 -6.32
C LEU A 134 -10.16 -7.19 -6.75
N VAL A 135 -9.72 -6.33 -5.84
CA VAL A 135 -8.54 -5.49 -6.01
C VAL A 135 -7.58 -5.75 -4.86
N VAL A 136 -6.34 -6.14 -5.17
CA VAL A 136 -5.28 -6.31 -4.17
C VAL A 136 -4.45 -5.04 -4.09
N ILE A 137 -4.17 -4.55 -2.88
CA ILE A 137 -3.30 -3.40 -2.62
C ILE A 137 -2.04 -3.87 -1.91
N SER A 138 -0.88 -3.41 -2.38
CA SER A 138 0.45 -3.77 -1.90
C SER A 138 1.26 -2.52 -1.60
N HIS A 139 1.61 -2.32 -0.34
CA HIS A 139 2.33 -1.14 0.14
C HIS A 139 3.83 -1.15 -0.21
N GLY A 140 4.49 0.01 -0.06
CA GLY A 140 5.94 0.17 -0.17
C GLY A 140 6.70 -0.44 1.02
N TYR A 141 8.04 -0.37 0.98
CA TYR A 141 8.89 -0.75 2.11
C TYR A 141 8.62 0.19 3.31
N THR A 142 8.56 -0.32 4.51
CA THR A 142 8.15 0.38 5.73
C THR A 142 6.73 0.99 5.63
N GLY A 143 5.83 0.34 4.90
CA GLY A 143 4.42 0.72 4.86
C GLY A 143 3.56 -0.11 5.80
N TYR A 144 2.27 -0.11 5.57
CA TYR A 144 1.26 -0.92 6.27
C TYR A 144 -0.01 -1.01 5.43
N ASN A 145 -0.89 -1.96 5.72
CA ASN A 145 -2.07 -2.26 4.90
C ASN A 145 -3.03 -1.07 4.73
N THR A 146 -3.15 -0.19 5.72
CA THR A 146 -4.04 0.98 5.67
C THR A 146 -3.36 2.25 5.15
N ILE A 147 -2.10 2.20 4.67
CA ILE A 147 -1.41 3.41 4.18
C ILE A 147 -2.07 4.06 2.95
N MET A 148 -2.85 3.28 2.21
CA MET A 148 -3.69 3.73 1.09
C MET A 148 -5.18 3.48 1.34
N PHE A 149 -5.62 3.55 2.60
CA PHE A 149 -7.02 3.24 2.99
C PHE A 149 -8.05 4.08 2.23
N TYR A 150 -7.74 5.34 1.92
CA TYR A 150 -8.60 6.25 1.16
C TYR A 150 -8.98 5.66 -0.21
N LEU A 151 -8.05 4.95 -0.83
CA LEU A 151 -8.24 4.31 -2.13
C LEU A 151 -9.05 3.01 -1.99
N ALA A 152 -8.78 2.25 -0.92
CA ALA A 152 -9.50 1.03 -0.63
C ALA A 152 -10.98 1.30 -0.32
N GLU A 153 -11.27 2.27 0.57
CA GLU A 153 -12.64 2.70 0.88
C GLU A 153 -13.36 3.22 -0.36
N HIS A 154 -12.67 4.04 -1.17
CA HIS A 154 -13.21 4.58 -2.40
C HIS A 154 -13.62 3.48 -3.38
N LEU A 155 -12.74 2.53 -3.70
CA LEU A 155 -13.06 1.41 -4.59
C LEU A 155 -14.17 0.52 -4.03
N ALA A 156 -14.16 0.24 -2.73
CA ALA A 156 -15.23 -0.54 -2.10
C ALA A 156 -16.58 0.17 -2.19
N SER A 157 -16.62 1.49 -2.04
CA SER A 157 -17.84 2.28 -2.22
C SER A 157 -18.38 2.23 -3.65
N HIS A 158 -17.52 1.93 -4.62
CA HIS A 158 -17.86 1.72 -6.03
C HIS A 158 -18.16 0.26 -6.40
N GLY A 159 -18.17 -0.65 -5.42
CA GLY A 159 -18.54 -2.05 -5.68
C GLY A 159 -17.35 -2.93 -6.08
N TYR A 160 -16.25 -2.79 -5.37
CA TYR A 160 -15.12 -3.71 -5.38
C TYR A 160 -14.95 -4.36 -4.00
N ILE A 161 -14.37 -5.53 -3.96
CA ILE A 161 -13.75 -6.06 -2.73
C ILE A 161 -12.27 -5.73 -2.82
N VAL A 162 -11.74 -5.05 -1.81
CA VAL A 162 -10.36 -4.56 -1.81
C VAL A 162 -9.60 -5.18 -0.66
N ALA A 163 -8.46 -5.80 -0.94
CA ALA A 163 -7.63 -6.49 0.05
C ALA A 163 -6.22 -5.86 0.09
N ALA A 164 -5.88 -5.20 1.17
CA ALA A 164 -4.55 -4.63 1.37
C ALA A 164 -3.71 -5.49 2.32
N ILE A 165 -2.50 -5.81 1.89
CA ILE A 165 -1.60 -6.75 2.55
C ILE A 165 -0.66 -5.99 3.48
N ASP A 166 -0.51 -6.45 4.75
CA ASP A 166 0.68 -6.21 5.53
C ASP A 166 1.74 -7.23 5.14
N HIS A 167 2.76 -6.75 4.44
CA HIS A 167 3.86 -7.61 4.04
C HIS A 167 4.80 -7.83 5.22
N THR A 168 4.72 -8.98 5.83
CA THR A 168 5.60 -9.40 6.92
C THR A 168 7.08 -9.12 6.60
N ASP A 169 7.84 -8.71 7.58
CA ASP A 169 9.25 -8.29 7.52
C ASP A 169 9.51 -6.91 6.86
N SER A 170 8.49 -6.16 6.47
CA SER A 170 8.68 -4.87 5.80
C SER A 170 7.65 -3.79 6.16
N THR A 171 6.92 -3.97 7.26
CA THR A 171 6.06 -2.91 7.82
C THR A 171 6.84 -1.93 8.68
N ASN A 172 6.21 -0.81 9.09
CA ASN A 172 6.80 0.10 10.08
C ASN A 172 7.14 -0.62 11.40
N ALA A 173 6.29 -1.58 11.81
CA ALA A 173 6.51 -2.38 13.02
C ALA A 173 7.69 -3.36 12.90
N ASP A 174 7.98 -3.86 11.68
CA ASP A 174 9.04 -4.83 11.45
C ASP A 174 10.42 -4.19 11.29
N VAL A 175 10.50 -2.91 10.89
CA VAL A 175 11.74 -2.26 10.47
C VAL A 175 12.07 -1.08 11.38
N ASP A 176 13.04 -1.25 12.26
CA ASP A 176 13.63 -0.11 12.99
C ASP A 176 14.54 0.70 12.06
N VAL A 177 14.01 1.76 11.48
CA VAL A 177 14.74 2.63 10.54
C VAL A 177 15.92 3.38 11.16
N LYS A 178 15.99 3.47 12.50
CA LYS A 178 17.10 4.12 13.22
C LYS A 178 18.28 3.16 13.42
N VAL A 179 17.98 1.88 13.64
CA VAL A 179 18.99 0.87 13.96
C VAL A 179 19.43 0.08 12.73
N ASN A 180 18.48 -0.40 11.94
CA ASN A 180 18.74 -1.17 10.73
C ASN A 180 17.68 -0.88 9.65
N PRO A 181 17.84 0.21 8.88
CA PRO A 181 16.86 0.63 7.88
C PRO A 181 16.70 -0.36 6.71
N ALA A 182 17.62 -1.33 6.57
CA ALA A 182 17.54 -2.39 5.55
C ALA A 182 17.03 -3.73 6.10
N SER A 183 16.58 -3.77 7.37
CA SER A 183 16.01 -4.99 7.97
C SER A 183 14.83 -5.49 7.13
N GLY A 184 14.81 -6.79 6.80
CA GLY A 184 13.74 -7.39 5.98
C GLY A 184 13.76 -7.03 4.49
N PHE A 185 14.71 -6.21 4.01
CA PHE A 185 14.72 -5.79 2.60
C PHE A 185 14.90 -6.97 1.64
N PHE A 186 15.76 -7.94 1.99
CA PHE A 186 15.91 -9.16 1.19
C PHE A 186 14.59 -9.99 1.17
N SER A 187 13.93 -10.13 2.31
CA SER A 187 12.60 -10.77 2.36
C SER A 187 11.59 -10.05 1.47
N THR A 188 11.64 -8.71 1.44
CA THR A 188 10.80 -7.88 0.57
C THR A 188 11.06 -8.17 -0.91
N LEU A 189 12.32 -8.23 -1.35
CA LEU A 189 12.69 -8.57 -2.73
C LEU A 189 12.15 -9.94 -3.15
N LEU A 190 12.18 -10.90 -2.22
CA LEU A 190 11.76 -12.27 -2.47
C LEU A 190 10.24 -12.45 -2.48
N ASN A 191 9.54 -11.81 -1.53
CA ASN A 191 8.18 -12.19 -1.20
C ASN A 191 7.09 -11.24 -1.73
N ARG A 192 7.44 -10.02 -2.18
CA ARG A 192 6.43 -9.01 -2.52
C ARG A 192 5.41 -9.50 -3.56
N SER A 193 5.87 -10.04 -4.66
CA SER A 193 5.00 -10.59 -5.70
C SER A 193 4.32 -11.91 -5.28
N ARG A 194 5.00 -12.73 -4.48
CA ARG A 194 4.46 -13.99 -3.95
C ARG A 194 3.28 -13.75 -3.01
N ASP A 195 3.39 -12.76 -2.13
CA ASP A 195 2.31 -12.36 -1.22
C ASP A 195 1.09 -11.85 -1.99
N GLN A 196 1.31 -11.07 -3.06
CA GLN A 196 0.24 -10.59 -3.95
C GLN A 196 -0.50 -11.74 -4.60
N GLN A 197 0.23 -12.68 -5.22
CA GLN A 197 -0.36 -13.85 -5.87
C GLN A 197 -1.04 -14.79 -4.86
N PHE A 198 -0.43 -14.98 -3.68
CA PHE A 198 -1.03 -15.80 -2.62
C PHE A 198 -2.35 -15.19 -2.12
N THR A 199 -2.40 -13.87 -1.90
CA THR A 199 -3.62 -13.16 -1.46
C THR A 199 -4.74 -13.29 -2.48
N LEU A 200 -4.45 -13.14 -3.78
CA LEU A 200 -5.41 -13.42 -4.84
C LEU A 200 -5.98 -14.83 -4.73
N ASN A 201 -5.10 -15.83 -4.67
CA ASN A 201 -5.49 -17.24 -4.62
C ASN A 201 -6.33 -17.53 -3.36
N TYR A 202 -5.88 -17.05 -2.21
CA TYR A 202 -6.60 -17.26 -0.96
C TYR A 202 -8.03 -16.70 -1.02
N LEU A 203 -8.20 -15.46 -1.43
CA LEU A 203 -9.51 -14.79 -1.46
C LEU A 203 -10.45 -15.34 -2.53
N THR A 204 -9.91 -15.87 -3.64
CA THR A 204 -10.73 -16.37 -4.75
C THR A 204 -11.06 -17.86 -4.64
N THR A 205 -10.27 -18.63 -3.86
CA THR A 205 -10.41 -20.11 -3.84
C THR A 205 -10.54 -20.74 -2.45
N GLN A 206 -9.98 -20.11 -1.40
CA GLN A 206 -9.87 -20.70 -0.06
C GLN A 206 -10.68 -19.97 1.01
N SER A 207 -10.90 -18.67 0.84
CA SER A 207 -11.58 -17.86 1.85
C SER A 207 -13.07 -18.19 1.92
N HIS A 208 -13.57 -18.42 3.13
CA HIS A 208 -15.00 -18.46 3.40
C HIS A 208 -15.61 -17.05 3.53
N PHE A 209 -14.75 -16.05 3.78
CA PHE A 209 -15.19 -14.66 3.87
C PHE A 209 -15.59 -14.15 2.49
N ALA A 210 -16.79 -13.57 2.41
CA ALA A 210 -17.33 -12.97 1.18
C ALA A 210 -17.30 -13.88 -0.09
N SER A 211 -17.10 -15.20 0.04
CA SER A 211 -17.00 -16.13 -1.10
C SER A 211 -18.23 -16.08 -2.04
N ALA A 212 -19.40 -15.76 -1.51
CA ALA A 212 -20.61 -15.54 -2.31
C ALA A 212 -20.58 -14.19 -3.08
N ALA A 213 -19.77 -13.23 -2.64
CA ALA A 213 -19.72 -11.87 -3.18
C ALA A 213 -18.51 -11.62 -4.10
N VAL A 214 -17.39 -12.34 -3.92
CA VAL A 214 -16.16 -12.16 -4.72
C VAL A 214 -16.32 -12.73 -6.12
N ASP A 215 -16.03 -11.93 -7.14
CA ASP A 215 -15.80 -12.43 -8.50
C ASP A 215 -14.42 -13.10 -8.55
N ASN A 216 -14.42 -14.42 -8.64
CA ASN A 216 -13.19 -15.22 -8.67
C ASN A 216 -12.52 -15.28 -10.06
N THR A 217 -13.00 -14.53 -11.02
CA THR A 217 -12.48 -14.48 -12.41
C THR A 217 -11.77 -13.18 -12.75
N LYS A 218 -11.95 -12.12 -11.96
CA LYS A 218 -11.47 -10.77 -12.25
C LYS A 218 -10.78 -10.16 -11.03
N ALA A 219 -9.55 -9.74 -11.23
CA ALA A 219 -8.78 -9.05 -10.19
C ALA A 219 -7.96 -7.90 -10.77
N GLY A 220 -7.82 -6.84 -9.97
CA GLY A 220 -6.88 -5.76 -10.17
C GLY A 220 -5.79 -5.78 -9.11
N LEU A 221 -4.66 -5.16 -9.42
CA LEU A 221 -3.53 -5.03 -8.51
C LEU A 221 -3.06 -3.57 -8.45
N ILE A 222 -2.92 -3.05 -7.25
CA ILE A 222 -2.37 -1.72 -7.00
C ILE A 222 -1.11 -1.89 -6.15
N GLY A 223 0.02 -1.43 -6.65
CA GLY A 223 1.29 -1.52 -5.94
C GLY A 223 1.98 -0.17 -5.83
N TYR A 224 2.42 0.20 -4.62
CA TYR A 224 3.21 1.41 -4.40
C TYR A 224 4.66 1.06 -4.06
N SER A 225 5.63 1.74 -4.70
CA SER A 225 7.08 1.56 -4.44
C SER A 225 7.49 0.09 -4.58
N MET A 226 7.91 -0.57 -3.49
CA MET A 226 8.17 -2.02 -3.47
C MET A 226 6.93 -2.85 -3.79
N GLY A 227 5.72 -2.37 -3.48
CA GLY A 227 4.47 -2.99 -3.94
C GLY A 227 4.34 -2.96 -5.46
N GLY A 228 4.75 -1.86 -6.10
CA GLY A 228 4.83 -1.72 -7.56
C GLY A 228 5.89 -2.62 -8.19
N PHE A 229 7.06 -2.77 -7.55
CA PHE A 229 8.08 -3.75 -7.92
C PHE A 229 7.51 -5.17 -7.97
N GLY A 230 6.78 -5.57 -6.92
CA GLY A 230 6.08 -6.85 -6.90
C GLY A 230 4.99 -6.95 -7.97
N ALA A 231 4.21 -5.89 -8.18
CA ALA A 231 3.09 -5.89 -9.13
C ALA A 231 3.55 -6.14 -10.58
N ILE A 232 4.65 -5.52 -11.00
CA ILE A 232 5.25 -5.76 -12.32
C ILE A 232 5.65 -7.23 -12.47
N ASN A 233 6.27 -7.83 -11.44
CA ASN A 233 6.59 -9.25 -11.47
C ASN A 233 5.33 -10.14 -11.51
N THR A 234 4.33 -9.82 -10.72
CA THR A 234 3.08 -10.60 -10.62
C THR A 234 2.36 -10.73 -11.97
N ILE A 235 2.49 -9.73 -12.86
CA ILE A 235 1.91 -9.75 -14.21
C ILE A 235 2.91 -10.14 -15.31
N GLY A 236 4.06 -10.72 -14.96
CA GLY A 236 4.96 -11.35 -15.91
C GLY A 236 6.28 -10.63 -16.15
N GLY A 237 6.54 -9.47 -15.56
CA GLY A 237 7.86 -8.83 -15.57
C GLY A 237 8.84 -9.58 -14.69
N CYS A 238 9.46 -10.63 -15.24
CA CYS A 238 10.35 -11.51 -14.49
C CYS A 238 11.57 -10.75 -13.96
N TYR A 239 11.98 -11.08 -12.73
CA TYR A 239 13.18 -10.46 -12.15
C TYR A 239 14.47 -10.91 -12.84
N ASN A 240 15.44 -10.01 -12.90
CA ASN A 240 16.77 -10.20 -13.50
C ASN A 240 17.88 -9.72 -12.55
N PHE A 241 18.00 -10.38 -11.40
CA PHE A 241 19.11 -10.13 -10.49
C PHE A 241 20.41 -10.71 -11.02
N THR A 242 21.47 -9.91 -11.05
CA THR A 242 22.85 -10.29 -11.40
C THR A 242 23.68 -10.50 -10.13
N GLN A 243 24.91 -10.97 -10.27
CA GLN A 243 25.84 -11.05 -9.13
C GLN A 243 26.03 -9.67 -8.47
N THR A 244 26.21 -8.63 -9.29
CA THR A 244 26.43 -7.26 -8.81
C THR A 244 25.22 -6.74 -8.03
N THR A 245 24.01 -6.82 -8.60
CA THR A 245 22.80 -6.31 -7.93
C THR A 245 22.43 -7.15 -6.72
N THR A 246 22.60 -8.48 -6.78
CA THR A 246 22.34 -9.34 -5.62
C THR A 246 23.29 -9.02 -4.48
N SER A 247 24.60 -8.92 -4.75
CA SER A 247 25.58 -8.56 -3.72
C SER A 247 25.28 -7.19 -3.10
N ALA A 248 24.93 -6.20 -3.92
CA ALA A 248 24.61 -4.85 -3.45
C ALA A 248 23.40 -4.81 -2.48
N PHE A 249 22.37 -5.61 -2.75
CA PHE A 249 21.14 -5.60 -1.94
C PHE A 249 21.12 -6.60 -0.77
N THR A 250 21.97 -7.63 -0.81
CA THR A 250 21.98 -8.67 0.23
C THR A 250 23.25 -8.65 1.08
N GLY A 251 24.30 -7.95 0.65
CA GLY A 251 25.61 -7.98 1.29
C GLY A 251 26.38 -9.29 1.10
N ILE A 252 25.81 -10.26 0.38
CA ILE A 252 26.45 -11.57 0.12
C ILE A 252 27.47 -11.42 -1.00
N THR A 253 28.70 -11.91 -0.77
CA THR A 253 29.80 -11.84 -1.74
C THR A 253 30.37 -13.22 -2.12
N GLU A 254 30.04 -14.26 -1.35
CA GLU A 254 30.54 -15.61 -1.61
C GLU A 254 29.86 -16.19 -2.87
N PRO A 255 30.62 -16.65 -3.89
CA PRO A 255 30.07 -16.99 -5.21
C PRO A 255 29.00 -18.09 -5.21
N GLU A 256 29.13 -19.14 -4.40
CA GLU A 256 28.17 -20.23 -4.36
C GLU A 256 26.87 -19.83 -3.64
N GLN A 257 26.95 -18.95 -2.64
CA GLN A 257 25.77 -18.37 -2.02
C GLN A 257 25.05 -17.40 -2.97
N LEU A 258 25.80 -16.52 -3.65
CA LEU A 258 25.25 -15.60 -4.66
C LEU A 258 24.45 -16.35 -5.71
N LYS A 259 25.02 -17.45 -6.25
CA LYS A 259 24.33 -18.28 -7.26
C LYS A 259 22.99 -18.82 -6.76
N LYS A 260 22.95 -19.31 -5.51
CA LYS A 260 21.70 -19.79 -4.89
C LYS A 260 20.69 -18.67 -4.69
N ILE A 261 21.13 -17.50 -4.21
CA ILE A 261 20.26 -16.35 -3.97
C ILE A 261 19.72 -15.77 -5.28
N ILE A 262 20.54 -15.65 -6.31
CA ILE A 262 20.12 -15.23 -7.66
C ILE A 262 19.03 -16.16 -8.18
N ALA A 263 19.21 -17.48 -8.07
CA ALA A 263 18.20 -18.46 -8.49
C ALA A 263 16.89 -18.33 -7.68
N LEU A 264 16.96 -17.94 -6.40
CA LEU A 264 15.81 -17.74 -5.54
C LEU A 264 15.04 -16.43 -5.85
N LEU A 265 15.79 -15.34 -6.14
CA LEU A 265 15.23 -14.02 -6.46
C LEU A 265 14.66 -13.97 -7.88
N ASN A 266 15.34 -14.57 -8.86
CA ASN A 266 14.91 -14.55 -10.26
C ASN A 266 13.67 -15.42 -10.46
N SER A 267 12.52 -14.84 -10.21
CA SER A 267 11.18 -15.45 -10.30
C SER A 267 10.29 -14.66 -11.24
N CYS A 268 9.12 -15.20 -11.56
CA CYS A 268 8.17 -14.60 -12.48
C CYS A 268 6.74 -14.85 -12.00
N ALA A 269 5.81 -13.97 -12.37
CA ALA A 269 4.37 -14.11 -12.17
C ALA A 269 3.95 -14.43 -10.72
N GLY A 270 4.65 -13.83 -9.73
CA GLY A 270 4.37 -14.08 -8.31
C GLY A 270 4.68 -15.51 -7.84
N GLY A 271 5.35 -16.31 -8.67
CA GLY A 271 5.76 -17.68 -8.35
C GLY A 271 7.19 -17.77 -7.81
N GLN A 272 7.66 -19.00 -7.68
CA GLN A 272 9.01 -19.30 -7.17
C GLN A 272 10.05 -19.50 -8.28
N TYR A 273 9.62 -19.57 -9.54
CA TYR A 273 10.47 -19.90 -10.69
C TYR A 273 10.24 -18.92 -11.84
N GLN A 274 11.16 -18.90 -12.81
CA GLN A 274 11.09 -18.02 -13.98
C GLN A 274 10.03 -18.43 -15.02
N ASN A 275 9.63 -19.68 -15.06
CA ASN A 275 8.70 -20.22 -16.06
C ASN A 275 7.24 -20.31 -15.57
N VAL A 276 6.91 -19.59 -14.52
CA VAL A 276 5.53 -19.51 -14.00
C VAL A 276 4.70 -18.62 -14.93
N LYS A 277 3.49 -19.09 -15.26
CA LYS A 277 2.53 -18.34 -16.06
C LYS A 277 1.80 -17.32 -15.20
N VAL A 278 1.50 -16.17 -15.79
CA VAL A 278 0.64 -15.14 -15.19
C VAL A 278 -0.75 -15.71 -14.95
N ASP A 279 -1.31 -15.46 -13.78
CA ASP A 279 -2.71 -15.80 -13.47
C ASP A 279 -3.64 -14.89 -14.29
N SER A 280 -4.48 -15.51 -15.12
CA SER A 280 -5.41 -14.79 -16.03
C SER A 280 -6.45 -13.93 -15.32
N LYS A 281 -6.58 -14.07 -13.99
CA LYS A 281 -7.46 -13.18 -13.21
C LYS A 281 -6.93 -11.75 -13.13
N TRP A 282 -5.61 -11.52 -13.24
CA TRP A 282 -5.03 -10.18 -13.27
C TRP A 282 -5.38 -9.47 -14.56
N GLN A 283 -6.33 -8.52 -14.52
CA GLN A 283 -6.87 -7.83 -15.68
C GLN A 283 -6.57 -6.32 -15.71
N ALA A 284 -6.07 -5.73 -14.64
CA ALA A 284 -5.59 -4.36 -14.61
C ALA A 284 -4.58 -4.17 -13.48
N VAL A 285 -3.55 -3.33 -13.72
CA VAL A 285 -2.54 -2.99 -12.72
C VAL A 285 -2.34 -1.48 -12.64
N VAL A 286 -2.20 -0.97 -11.43
CA VAL A 286 -1.75 0.40 -11.15
C VAL A 286 -0.45 0.32 -10.34
N ALA A 287 0.66 0.76 -10.92
CA ALA A 287 1.98 0.80 -10.27
C ALA A 287 2.35 2.25 -9.95
N MET A 288 2.26 2.61 -8.67
CA MET A 288 2.56 3.94 -8.17
C MET A 288 4.02 3.99 -7.71
N ALA A 289 4.83 4.86 -8.31
CA ALA A 289 6.25 5.02 -8.03
C ALA A 289 7.00 3.67 -7.92
N PRO A 290 6.83 2.71 -8.88
CA PRO A 290 7.37 1.37 -8.76
C PRO A 290 8.89 1.38 -8.67
N TRP A 291 9.43 0.68 -7.66
CA TRP A 291 10.86 0.54 -7.46
C TRP A 291 11.47 -0.51 -8.40
N GLY A 292 12.77 -0.45 -8.65
CA GLY A 292 13.56 -1.49 -9.33
C GLY A 292 13.93 -1.17 -10.78
N GLY A 293 13.24 -0.25 -11.45
CA GLY A 293 13.56 0.17 -12.81
C GLY A 293 14.94 0.85 -12.92
N GLN A 294 15.30 1.71 -11.97
CA GLN A 294 16.59 2.39 -11.87
C GLN A 294 17.76 1.41 -11.66
N HIS A 295 17.49 0.20 -11.19
CA HIS A 295 18.46 -0.86 -10.96
C HIS A 295 18.44 -1.95 -12.05
N GLN A 296 17.56 -1.80 -13.06
CA GLN A 296 17.39 -2.75 -14.17
C GLN A 296 17.09 -4.19 -13.69
N LEU A 297 16.23 -4.30 -12.65
CA LEU A 297 15.92 -5.57 -11.99
C LEU A 297 14.87 -6.42 -12.72
N PHE A 298 14.48 -6.05 -13.93
CA PHE A 298 13.50 -6.79 -14.72
C PHE A 298 14.11 -7.24 -16.05
N ASN A 299 13.73 -8.42 -16.49
CA ASN A 299 14.11 -8.94 -17.79
C ASN A 299 13.31 -8.22 -18.90
N GLU A 300 14.01 -7.70 -19.93
CA GLU A 300 13.39 -6.89 -20.99
C GLU A 300 12.40 -7.67 -21.85
N GLU A 301 12.70 -8.94 -22.18
CA GLU A 301 11.80 -9.78 -22.96
C GLU A 301 10.49 -10.03 -22.20
N SER A 302 10.60 -10.25 -20.89
CA SER A 302 9.43 -10.47 -20.04
C SER A 302 8.60 -9.20 -19.86
N LEU A 303 9.22 -8.02 -19.75
CA LEU A 303 8.51 -6.74 -19.77
C LEU A 303 7.75 -6.54 -21.11
N ALA A 304 8.42 -6.82 -22.23
CA ALA A 304 7.80 -6.73 -23.56
C ALA A 304 6.68 -7.75 -23.79
N ALA A 305 6.63 -8.82 -23.01
CA ALA A 305 5.58 -9.84 -23.07
C ALA A 305 4.37 -9.54 -22.16
N ILE A 306 4.42 -8.49 -21.34
CA ILE A 306 3.26 -8.08 -20.53
C ILE A 306 2.15 -7.61 -21.45
N ASP A 307 0.96 -8.22 -21.35
CA ASP A 307 -0.26 -7.87 -22.07
C ASP A 307 -1.36 -7.26 -21.19
N THR A 308 -1.21 -7.37 -19.86
CA THR A 308 -2.14 -6.81 -18.88
C THR A 308 -2.17 -5.28 -18.96
N PRO A 309 -3.36 -4.63 -19.05
CA PRO A 309 -3.50 -3.18 -18.99
C PRO A 309 -2.84 -2.59 -17.74
N MET A 310 -2.05 -1.50 -17.93
CA MET A 310 -1.20 -0.98 -16.88
C MET A 310 -1.16 0.55 -16.83
N LEU A 311 -1.38 1.11 -15.63
CA LEU A 311 -1.17 2.51 -15.32
C LEU A 311 0.05 2.67 -14.40
N TYR A 312 1.05 3.39 -14.87
CA TYR A 312 2.14 3.90 -14.05
C TYR A 312 1.79 5.28 -13.52
N ILE A 313 2.08 5.56 -12.27
CA ILE A 313 1.96 6.88 -11.65
C ILE A 313 3.29 7.24 -11.01
N ALA A 314 3.84 8.41 -11.30
CA ALA A 314 5.16 8.83 -10.82
C ALA A 314 5.24 10.33 -10.54
N GLY A 315 6.12 10.74 -9.64
CA GLY A 315 6.63 12.10 -9.58
C GLY A 315 7.87 12.24 -10.48
N ASP A 316 8.01 13.34 -11.20
CA ASP A 316 9.17 13.56 -12.09
C ASP A 316 10.48 13.86 -11.34
N LEU A 317 10.40 14.11 -10.03
CA LEU A 317 11.55 14.27 -9.13
C LEU A 317 11.67 13.09 -8.14
N ASP A 318 11.11 11.92 -8.46
CA ASP A 318 11.22 10.73 -7.61
C ASP A 318 12.69 10.33 -7.43
N ASP A 319 13.21 10.53 -6.23
CA ASP A 319 14.60 10.29 -5.83
C ASP A 319 14.82 8.93 -5.15
N ILE A 320 13.76 8.14 -4.96
CA ILE A 320 13.80 6.80 -4.36
C ILE A 320 13.69 5.71 -5.44
N SER A 321 12.66 5.77 -6.28
CA SER A 321 12.47 4.83 -7.38
C SER A 321 13.15 5.29 -8.67
N GLY A 322 13.48 6.58 -8.77
CA GLY A 322 14.09 7.18 -9.95
C GLY A 322 13.12 7.32 -11.12
N TYR A 323 12.73 8.54 -11.46
CA TYR A 323 11.73 8.79 -12.53
C TYR A 323 12.12 8.16 -13.86
N ASP A 324 13.42 8.25 -14.26
CA ASP A 324 13.91 7.65 -15.51
C ASP A 324 13.77 6.12 -15.49
N GLY A 325 13.96 5.49 -14.33
CA GLY A 325 13.73 4.05 -14.14
C GLY A 325 12.27 3.68 -14.33
N ILE A 326 11.34 4.47 -13.77
CA ILE A 326 9.89 4.25 -13.94
C ILE A 326 9.47 4.45 -15.40
N LYS A 327 9.99 5.49 -16.04
CA LYS A 327 9.74 5.77 -17.46
C LYS A 327 10.25 4.64 -18.35
N SER A 328 11.45 4.11 -18.07
CA SER A 328 12.00 2.94 -18.77
C SER A 328 11.11 1.70 -18.61
N LEU A 329 10.55 1.46 -17.42
CA LEU A 329 9.58 0.38 -17.22
C LEU A 329 8.33 0.56 -18.08
N TYR A 330 7.74 1.77 -18.08
CA TYR A 330 6.61 2.10 -18.94
C TYR A 330 6.92 1.86 -20.43
N GLU A 331 8.06 2.35 -20.90
CA GLU A 331 8.48 2.21 -22.31
C GLU A 331 8.63 0.75 -22.72
N LYS A 332 9.25 -0.08 -21.88
CA LYS A 332 9.54 -1.51 -22.12
C LYS A 332 8.34 -2.43 -21.94
N THR A 333 7.28 -2.01 -21.24
CA THR A 333 6.04 -2.80 -21.05
C THR A 333 5.33 -2.99 -22.41
N GLY A 334 4.97 -4.25 -22.73
CA GLY A 334 4.52 -4.63 -24.08
C GLY A 334 3.07 -4.29 -24.38
N THR A 335 2.18 -4.20 -23.40
CA THR A 335 0.76 -3.93 -23.64
C THR A 335 0.52 -2.58 -24.33
N ASN A 336 -0.42 -2.54 -25.28
CA ASN A 336 -0.89 -1.29 -25.88
C ASN A 336 -1.80 -0.48 -24.95
N ASN A 337 -2.35 -1.10 -23.91
CA ASN A 337 -3.18 -0.46 -22.89
C ASN A 337 -2.31 0.00 -21.71
N LYS A 338 -1.26 0.77 -21.99
CA LYS A 338 -0.36 1.32 -20.96
C LYS A 338 -0.41 2.83 -20.92
N TYR A 339 -0.34 3.34 -19.71
CA TYR A 339 -0.46 4.76 -19.38
C TYR A 339 0.61 5.16 -18.38
N LEU A 340 1.06 6.41 -18.43
CA LEU A 340 1.94 7.01 -17.44
C LEU A 340 1.38 8.38 -17.05
N LEU A 341 0.91 8.49 -15.81
CA LEU A 341 0.60 9.75 -15.13
C LEU A 341 1.85 10.25 -14.43
N THR A 342 2.28 11.47 -14.73
CA THR A 342 3.40 12.12 -14.07
C THR A 342 2.93 13.36 -13.30
N TYR A 343 3.17 13.39 -11.99
CA TYR A 343 3.01 14.57 -11.17
C TYR A 343 4.28 15.44 -11.27
N GLN A 344 4.16 16.62 -11.85
CA GLN A 344 5.28 17.54 -12.05
C GLN A 344 5.74 18.12 -10.71
N ASN A 345 7.06 18.13 -10.49
CA ASN A 345 7.71 18.55 -9.25
C ASN A 345 7.39 17.68 -8.01
N ALA A 346 6.73 16.54 -8.17
CA ALA A 346 6.53 15.61 -7.08
C ALA A 346 7.73 14.67 -6.93
N ARG A 347 7.99 14.23 -5.70
CA ARG A 347 8.97 13.20 -5.36
C ARG A 347 8.29 11.83 -5.24
N HIS A 348 8.71 11.03 -4.24
CA HIS A 348 8.28 9.63 -4.10
C HIS A 348 6.91 9.44 -3.41
N ASN A 349 6.51 10.36 -2.51
CA ASN A 349 5.39 10.14 -1.59
C ASN A 349 4.01 10.45 -2.20
N ILE A 350 3.75 9.99 -3.42
CA ILE A 350 2.54 10.32 -4.21
C ILE A 350 1.31 9.47 -3.90
N ALA A 351 1.45 8.39 -3.11
CA ALA A 351 0.39 7.40 -2.93
C ALA A 351 -0.19 7.30 -1.52
N LYS A 352 0.50 7.87 -0.53
CA LYS A 352 0.16 7.70 0.89
C LYS A 352 -0.93 8.67 1.32
N HIS A 353 -1.66 8.33 2.38
CA HIS A 353 -2.54 9.28 3.06
C HIS A 353 -1.76 10.48 3.64
N PRO A 354 -2.41 11.60 3.96
CA PRO A 354 -1.75 12.75 4.59
C PRO A 354 -1.04 12.36 5.90
N ALA A 355 0.05 13.07 6.22
CA ALA A 355 0.79 12.82 7.45
C ALA A 355 -0.08 13.02 8.70
N PRO A 356 -0.16 12.03 9.62
CA PRO A 356 -0.76 12.24 10.94
C PRO A 356 -0.06 13.36 11.69
N LEU A 357 -0.76 14.03 12.62
CA LEU A 357 -0.17 15.14 13.39
C LEU A 357 1.09 14.71 14.14
N LEU A 358 1.10 13.52 14.70
CA LEU A 358 2.26 12.99 15.43
C LEU A 358 3.46 12.77 14.52
N ALA A 359 3.26 12.39 13.26
CA ALA A 359 4.36 12.26 12.30
C ALA A 359 5.04 13.60 11.98
N LYS A 360 4.36 14.72 12.19
CA LYS A 360 4.91 16.06 11.97
C LYS A 360 5.91 16.52 13.05
N THR A 361 6.10 15.72 14.10
CA THR A 361 6.97 16.05 15.23
C THR A 361 8.44 15.72 15.00
N ASN A 362 8.75 14.89 13.99
CA ASN A 362 10.13 14.59 13.63
C ASN A 362 10.30 14.34 12.12
N GLU A 363 11.50 14.47 11.63
CA GLU A 363 11.83 14.40 10.21
C GLU A 363 11.65 12.99 9.62
N LEU A 364 12.01 11.93 10.33
CA LEU A 364 11.91 10.55 9.83
C LEU A 364 10.47 10.14 9.60
N ASP A 365 9.58 10.52 10.53
CA ASP A 365 8.15 10.22 10.41
C ASP A 365 7.47 11.11 9.37
N LEU A 366 7.74 12.42 9.39
CA LEU A 366 7.18 13.35 8.40
C LEU A 366 7.62 12.96 6.98
N GLY A 367 8.90 12.67 6.78
CA GLY A 367 9.48 12.27 5.49
C GLY A 367 8.86 11.00 4.92
N HIS A 368 8.14 10.22 5.73
CA HIS A 368 7.39 9.07 5.24
C HIS A 368 6.15 9.45 4.43
N TYR A 369 5.51 10.57 4.72
CA TYR A 369 4.23 10.99 4.13
C TYR A 369 4.32 12.23 3.26
N TYR A 370 5.24 13.14 3.59
CA TYR A 370 5.27 14.50 3.07
C TYR A 370 5.71 14.56 1.60
N GLU A 371 4.95 15.33 0.82
CA GLU A 371 5.29 15.70 -0.55
C GLU A 371 5.40 17.24 -0.64
N GLY A 372 6.58 17.73 -1.06
CA GLY A 372 6.90 19.15 -0.94
C GLY A 372 6.15 20.09 -1.88
N ALA A 373 5.80 19.61 -3.07
CA ALA A 373 5.17 20.42 -4.10
C ALA A 373 3.66 20.21 -4.22
N TRP A 374 3.13 19.13 -3.62
CA TRP A 374 1.75 18.72 -3.77
C TRP A 374 1.05 18.55 -2.42
N ASP A 375 -0.20 18.98 -2.35
CA ASP A 375 -1.08 18.62 -1.26
C ASP A 375 -1.47 17.14 -1.37
N SER A 376 -1.31 16.38 -0.28
CA SER A 376 -1.59 14.94 -0.26
C SER A 376 -3.05 14.61 -0.57
N ALA A 377 -4.02 15.45 -0.18
CA ALA A 377 -5.42 15.22 -0.48
C ALA A 377 -5.71 15.41 -1.98
N VAL A 378 -5.02 16.35 -2.65
CA VAL A 378 -5.12 16.53 -4.10
C VAL A 378 -4.54 15.33 -4.83
N LEU A 379 -3.35 14.83 -4.43
CA LEU A 379 -2.75 13.60 -4.97
C LEU A 379 -3.71 12.43 -4.79
N ASN A 380 -4.26 12.25 -3.58
CA ASN A 380 -5.13 11.14 -3.28
C ASN A 380 -6.44 11.17 -4.07
N ASN A 381 -7.04 12.34 -4.27
CA ASN A 381 -8.23 12.45 -5.12
C ASN A 381 -7.92 12.18 -6.60
N THR A 382 -6.77 12.62 -7.09
CA THR A 382 -6.31 12.30 -8.44
C THR A 382 -6.04 10.79 -8.59
N ASN A 383 -5.41 10.17 -7.60
CA ASN A 383 -5.21 8.71 -7.57
C ASN A 383 -6.53 7.94 -7.55
N LYS A 384 -7.54 8.38 -6.77
CA LYS A 384 -8.89 7.80 -6.79
C LYS A 384 -9.49 7.82 -8.20
N HIS A 385 -9.43 8.99 -8.85
CA HIS A 385 -9.98 9.19 -10.19
C HIS A 385 -9.39 8.21 -11.21
N PHE A 386 -8.07 8.19 -11.35
CA PHE A 386 -7.41 7.37 -12.36
C PHE A 386 -7.45 5.87 -12.04
N THR A 387 -7.35 5.52 -10.76
CA THR A 387 -7.47 4.12 -10.35
C THR A 387 -8.87 3.58 -10.61
N LEU A 388 -9.92 4.35 -10.28
CA LEU A 388 -11.28 3.92 -10.58
C LEU A 388 -11.53 3.83 -12.10
N ALA A 389 -11.02 4.79 -12.89
CA ALA A 389 -11.08 4.72 -14.34
C ALA A 389 -10.47 3.43 -14.89
N MET A 390 -9.26 3.06 -14.42
CA MET A 390 -8.59 1.81 -14.79
C MET A 390 -9.42 0.58 -14.41
N MET A 391 -9.88 0.51 -13.16
CA MET A 391 -10.61 -0.67 -12.69
C MET A 391 -11.98 -0.80 -13.35
N ASP A 392 -12.73 0.28 -13.51
CA ASP A 392 -14.03 0.24 -14.18
C ASP A 392 -13.89 -0.10 -15.68
N CYS A 393 -12.87 0.47 -16.37
CA CYS A 393 -12.61 0.19 -17.78
C CYS A 393 -12.26 -1.29 -18.01
N TYR A 394 -11.31 -1.84 -17.25
CA TYR A 394 -10.73 -3.15 -17.56
C TYR A 394 -11.30 -4.31 -16.75
N LEU A 395 -11.68 -4.13 -15.46
CA LEU A 395 -12.27 -5.19 -14.68
C LEU A 395 -13.79 -5.27 -14.88
N LYS A 396 -14.49 -4.13 -14.83
CA LYS A 396 -15.95 -4.11 -15.05
C LYS A 396 -16.33 -4.00 -16.53
N GLN A 397 -15.35 -3.77 -17.42
CA GLN A 397 -15.56 -3.62 -18.87
C GLN A 397 -16.55 -2.50 -19.22
N GLN A 398 -16.53 -1.42 -18.42
CA GLN A 398 -17.32 -0.21 -18.67
C GLN A 398 -16.57 0.68 -19.66
N ILE A 399 -16.80 0.45 -20.96
CA ILE A 399 -16.05 1.09 -22.06
C ILE A 399 -16.10 2.62 -21.99
N GLU A 400 -17.19 3.20 -21.52
CA GLU A 400 -17.33 4.65 -21.34
C GLU A 400 -16.32 5.21 -20.31
N LYS A 401 -15.88 4.39 -19.36
CA LYS A 401 -14.87 4.77 -18.37
C LYS A 401 -13.46 4.83 -18.95
N CYS A 402 -13.18 4.10 -20.01
CA CYS A 402 -11.89 4.16 -20.71
C CYS A 402 -11.60 5.55 -21.27
N SER A 403 -12.64 6.36 -21.54
CA SER A 403 -12.48 7.73 -22.04
C SER A 403 -11.83 8.70 -21.04
N TYR A 404 -11.77 8.35 -19.73
CA TYR A 404 -10.99 9.10 -18.73
C TYR A 404 -9.49 8.81 -18.81
N LEU A 405 -9.09 7.82 -19.59
CA LEU A 405 -7.69 7.46 -19.87
C LEU A 405 -7.23 7.97 -21.23
N ASP A 406 -8.12 8.58 -22.03
CA ASP A 406 -7.81 9.17 -23.34
C ASP A 406 -7.59 10.68 -23.19
N LEU A 407 -6.43 11.07 -22.70
CA LEU A 407 -6.11 12.44 -22.32
C LEU A 407 -5.03 13.05 -23.22
N SER A 408 -5.00 14.39 -23.24
CA SER A 408 -3.89 15.15 -23.83
C SER A 408 -2.63 15.03 -22.96
N ALA A 409 -1.46 15.24 -23.59
CA ALA A 409 -0.17 15.02 -22.96
C ALA A 409 0.13 15.90 -21.73
N ASP A 410 -0.52 17.05 -21.61
CA ASP A 410 -0.22 18.05 -20.57
C ASP A 410 -1.51 18.68 -20.04
N SER A 411 -1.66 18.70 -18.71
CA SER A 411 -2.76 19.37 -18.02
C SER A 411 -2.57 20.89 -17.89
N ASN A 412 -1.35 21.40 -18.09
CA ASN A 412 -1.00 22.83 -18.00
C ASN A 412 -1.39 23.64 -19.24
N GLN A 413 -2.38 23.21 -20.03
CA GLN A 413 -2.75 23.89 -21.26
C GLN A 413 -3.00 25.38 -21.03
N LYS A 414 -2.34 26.21 -21.83
CA LYS A 414 -2.53 27.66 -21.80
C LYS A 414 -3.79 28.06 -22.59
N ALA A 415 -4.40 29.19 -22.18
CA ALA A 415 -5.49 29.76 -22.96
C ALA A 415 -5.02 30.07 -24.39
N ILE A 416 -5.78 29.64 -25.38
CA ILE A 416 -5.58 29.97 -26.79
C ILE A 416 -6.69 30.95 -27.18
N ASP A 417 -6.32 32.08 -27.77
CA ASP A 417 -7.26 33.13 -28.25
C ASP A 417 -8.19 33.65 -27.13
N GLY A 418 -7.65 33.79 -25.90
CA GLY A 418 -8.41 34.25 -24.74
C GLY A 418 -9.45 33.28 -24.20
N LYS A 419 -9.49 32.05 -24.70
CA LYS A 419 -10.38 30.99 -24.19
C LYS A 419 -9.64 30.14 -23.18
N THR A 420 -10.31 29.83 -22.05
CA THR A 420 -9.80 28.85 -21.08
C THR A 420 -9.63 27.49 -21.78
N PRO A 421 -8.47 26.82 -21.69
CA PRO A 421 -8.30 25.50 -22.24
C PRO A 421 -9.35 24.54 -21.66
N LYS A 422 -9.75 23.55 -22.46
CA LYS A 422 -10.58 22.48 -21.96
C LYS A 422 -9.72 21.62 -21.03
N PRO A 423 -10.09 21.46 -19.76
CA PRO A 423 -9.35 20.60 -18.84
C PRO A 423 -9.43 19.14 -19.27
N TRP A 424 -8.63 18.29 -18.67
CA TRP A 424 -8.77 16.85 -18.84
C TRP A 424 -10.18 16.39 -18.45
N LYS A 425 -10.67 15.35 -19.11
CA LYS A 425 -11.97 14.79 -18.76
C LYS A 425 -12.03 14.38 -17.29
N GLY A 426 -13.04 14.88 -16.60
CA GLY A 426 -13.21 14.68 -15.15
C GLY A 426 -12.48 15.68 -14.27
N PHE A 427 -11.82 16.70 -14.86
CA PHE A 427 -11.10 17.75 -14.15
C PHE A 427 -11.60 19.14 -14.58
N ASP A 428 -12.81 19.48 -14.19
CA ASP A 428 -13.51 20.67 -14.71
C ASP A 428 -13.12 21.99 -14.06
N HIS A 429 -12.07 22.00 -13.23
CA HIS A 429 -11.62 23.22 -12.55
C HIS A 429 -10.23 23.68 -13.01
N ARG A 430 -9.99 24.99 -12.94
CA ARG A 430 -8.75 25.63 -13.39
C ARG A 430 -7.48 25.25 -12.61
N PHE A 431 -7.61 24.57 -11.49
CA PHE A 431 -6.50 24.13 -10.63
C PHE A 431 -6.00 22.72 -10.96
N SER A 432 -6.59 22.04 -11.95
CA SER A 432 -6.12 20.74 -12.44
C SER A 432 -4.90 20.92 -13.34
N VAL A 433 -3.79 21.29 -12.73
CA VAL A 433 -2.50 21.59 -13.38
C VAL A 433 -1.38 20.76 -12.77
N GLY A 434 -0.21 20.73 -13.40
CA GLY A 434 0.97 20.08 -12.87
C GLY A 434 1.02 18.58 -13.17
N MET A 435 0.26 18.10 -14.16
CA MET A 435 0.25 16.68 -14.55
C MET A 435 0.60 16.50 -16.03
N ALA A 436 1.36 15.46 -16.34
CA ALA A 436 1.60 15.00 -17.68
C ALA A 436 1.06 13.58 -17.87
N TRP A 437 0.62 13.26 -19.09
CA TRP A 437 0.04 11.99 -19.46
C TRP A 437 0.72 11.41 -20.70
N GLN A 438 1.10 10.14 -20.62
CA GLN A 438 1.56 9.37 -21.76
C GLN A 438 0.71 8.12 -21.90
N LYS A 439 0.40 7.76 -23.14
CA LYS A 439 -0.26 6.50 -23.52
C LYS A 439 0.51 5.86 -24.66
N ALA A 440 0.36 4.57 -24.86
CA ALA A 440 0.88 3.92 -26.05
C ALA A 440 0.19 4.50 -27.30
N ASN A 441 0.95 4.62 -28.38
CA ASN A 441 0.48 5.10 -29.68
C ASN A 441 -0.36 4.03 -30.40
#